data_eeb535a728ce96b84798f09c56468b25
#
_entry.id   eeb535a728ce96b84798f09c56468b25
#
_cell.length_a   1.000
_cell.length_b   1.000
_cell.length_c   1.000
_cell.angle_alpha   90.00
_cell.angle_beta   90.00
_cell.angle_gamma   90.00
#
_symmetry.space_group_name_H-M   'P 1'
#
loop_
_entity.id
_entity.type
_entity.pdbx_description
1 polymer ?
#
loop_
_entity_poly.entity_id
_entity_poly.type
_entity_poly.pdbx_seq_one_letter_code
_entity_poly.pdbx_strand_id
1 'polypeptide(L)'
;MTPRSYLYVPGDQSRLLDGAARRGADALIADLEDAVAVANKGAARTAVASYLDTGTAWVRINADTPADDLAAVADRPGLAGVVVPKAEPALLSEVDVLLGSRRVPVLALLETARGLRHLHAVAESPRVVRLGLGEADLAGELNLRPGPDREELWPIRSAVVVASAAAGLLPPVGPVHTAVRDLSDLERTTELLLRQGFRARTAITPTQLATINAVFTPSAEEVEKARATVALLSSGTGVAVDADGRMVDEAVVRSAREVLARSEGLQEQ
;
A
#
# COMPACT_ATOMS: atom_id res chain seq x y z
N MET A 1 -13.30 -0.13 3.72
CA MET A 1 -12.18 0.77 4.13
C MET A 1 -10.93 0.49 3.31
N THR A 2 -10.20 1.53 2.90
CA THR A 2 -8.87 1.38 2.27
C THR A 2 -7.81 1.19 3.37
N PRO A 3 -7.02 0.09 3.34
CA PRO A 3 -6.04 -0.18 4.39
C PRO A 3 -4.97 0.91 4.50
N ARG A 4 -4.65 1.33 5.75
CA ARG A 4 -3.55 2.23 6.13
C ARG A 4 -2.25 1.47 6.36
N SER A 5 -2.36 0.25 6.89
CA SER A 5 -1.22 -0.61 7.17
C SER A 5 -1.38 -1.99 6.55
N TYR A 6 -0.27 -2.50 6.02
CA TYR A 6 -0.15 -3.86 5.50
C TYR A 6 0.97 -4.57 6.25
N LEU A 7 0.65 -5.62 7.01
CA LEU A 7 1.65 -6.39 7.75
C LEU A 7 2.13 -7.57 6.93
N TYR A 8 3.42 -7.61 6.62
CA TYR A 8 4.06 -8.80 6.05
C TYR A 8 4.19 -9.92 7.09
N VAL A 9 3.81 -11.12 6.68
CA VAL A 9 3.93 -12.34 7.48
C VAL A 9 4.54 -13.45 6.62
N PRO A 10 5.68 -14.05 7.01
CA PRO A 10 6.27 -15.15 6.26
C PRO A 10 5.27 -16.31 6.09
N GLY A 11 5.09 -16.78 4.85
CA GLY A 11 4.10 -17.80 4.52
C GLY A 11 4.40 -19.20 5.07
N ASP A 12 5.65 -19.47 5.42
CA ASP A 12 6.05 -20.74 6.06
C ASP A 12 5.88 -20.75 7.59
N GLN A 13 5.35 -19.66 8.18
CA GLN A 13 5.17 -19.52 9.63
C GLN A 13 3.67 -19.47 9.99
N SER A 14 2.98 -20.59 9.92
CA SER A 14 1.53 -20.73 10.16
C SER A 14 1.07 -20.09 11.48
N ARG A 15 1.84 -20.24 12.57
CA ARG A 15 1.52 -19.63 13.87
C ARG A 15 1.49 -18.10 13.83
N LEU A 16 2.33 -17.49 13.00
CA LEU A 16 2.32 -16.04 12.81
C LEU A 16 1.13 -15.61 11.97
N LEU A 17 0.78 -16.36 10.92
CA LEU A 17 -0.41 -16.11 10.10
C LEU A 17 -1.67 -16.16 10.96
N ASP A 18 -1.88 -17.21 11.77
CA ASP A 18 -3.04 -17.38 12.64
C ASP A 18 -3.16 -16.26 13.70
N GLY A 19 -2.01 -15.76 14.16
CA GLY A 19 -1.95 -14.67 15.14
C GLY A 19 -2.07 -13.27 14.54
N ALA A 20 -1.79 -13.11 13.25
CA ALA A 20 -1.60 -11.81 12.63
C ALA A 20 -2.89 -10.96 12.54
N ALA A 21 -4.04 -11.58 12.29
CA ALA A 21 -5.32 -10.89 12.22
C ALA A 21 -5.68 -10.11 13.51
N ARG A 22 -5.15 -10.54 14.67
CA ARG A 22 -5.38 -9.91 15.98
C ARG A 22 -4.35 -8.83 16.34
N ARG A 23 -3.43 -8.49 15.43
CA ARG A 23 -2.32 -7.57 15.70
C ARG A 23 -2.60 -6.11 15.33
N GLY A 24 -3.78 -5.80 14.76
CA GLY A 24 -4.21 -4.44 14.48
C GLY A 24 -3.72 -3.88 13.13
N ALA A 25 -3.27 -4.74 12.21
CA ALA A 25 -3.08 -4.35 10.81
C ALA A 25 -4.44 -4.23 10.11
N ASP A 26 -4.60 -3.22 9.25
CA ASP A 26 -5.80 -3.10 8.42
C ASP A 26 -5.82 -4.18 7.33
N ALA A 27 -4.64 -4.64 6.86
CA ALA A 27 -4.50 -5.76 5.94
C ALA A 27 -3.24 -6.59 6.26
N LEU A 28 -3.30 -7.88 5.93
CA LEU A 28 -2.15 -8.80 5.99
C LEU A 28 -1.61 -9.04 4.60
N ILE A 29 -0.30 -9.26 4.49
CA ILE A 29 0.37 -9.79 3.31
C ILE A 29 1.05 -11.10 3.73
N ALA A 30 0.48 -12.24 3.33
CA ALA A 30 1.16 -13.53 3.43
C ALA A 30 2.26 -13.59 2.37
N ASP A 31 3.49 -13.70 2.81
CA ASP A 31 4.65 -13.59 1.92
C ASP A 31 5.12 -14.95 1.45
N LEU A 32 5.18 -15.15 0.14
CA LEU A 32 5.76 -16.32 -0.50
C LEU A 32 7.14 -16.06 -1.11
N GLU A 33 7.59 -14.78 -1.10
CA GLU A 33 8.82 -14.34 -1.74
C GLU A 33 9.99 -14.28 -0.74
N ASP A 34 10.57 -13.11 -0.50
CA ASP A 34 11.86 -12.93 0.18
C ASP A 34 11.90 -13.44 1.62
N ALA A 35 10.77 -13.39 2.34
CA ALA A 35 10.73 -13.89 3.71
C ALA A 35 10.71 -15.43 3.82
N VAL A 36 10.65 -16.14 2.69
CA VAL A 36 10.59 -17.61 2.65
C VAL A 36 11.78 -18.18 1.88
N ALA A 37 12.54 -19.05 2.50
CA ALA A 37 13.66 -19.74 1.84
C ALA A 37 13.19 -20.58 0.65
N VAL A 38 14.00 -20.70 -0.40
CA VAL A 38 13.66 -21.47 -1.62
C VAL A 38 13.18 -22.88 -1.30
N ALA A 39 13.87 -23.59 -0.39
CA ALA A 39 13.49 -24.94 0.03
C ALA A 39 12.10 -25.02 0.70
N ASN A 40 11.60 -23.92 1.24
CA ASN A 40 10.34 -23.86 1.99
C ASN A 40 9.16 -23.36 1.12
N LYS A 41 9.38 -22.91 -0.13
CA LYS A 41 8.33 -22.31 -0.98
C LYS A 41 7.09 -23.23 -1.12
N GLY A 42 7.29 -24.53 -1.32
CA GLY A 42 6.18 -25.50 -1.41
C GLY A 42 5.37 -25.60 -0.11
N ALA A 43 6.05 -25.67 1.04
CA ALA A 43 5.39 -25.69 2.35
C ALA A 43 4.65 -24.37 2.65
N ALA A 44 5.25 -23.23 2.28
CA ALA A 44 4.64 -21.92 2.43
C ALA A 44 3.36 -21.78 1.60
N ARG A 45 3.34 -22.23 0.33
CA ARG A 45 2.13 -22.26 -0.52
C ARG A 45 1.00 -23.03 0.16
N THR A 46 1.32 -24.22 0.70
CA THR A 46 0.34 -25.07 1.41
C THR A 46 -0.20 -24.37 2.66
N ALA A 47 0.67 -23.77 3.46
CA ALA A 47 0.30 -23.10 4.70
C ALA A 47 -0.56 -21.84 4.43
N VAL A 48 -0.16 -21.02 3.44
CA VAL A 48 -0.93 -19.83 3.04
C VAL A 48 -2.28 -20.23 2.47
N ALA A 49 -2.35 -21.25 1.60
CA ALA A 49 -3.61 -21.75 1.07
C ALA A 49 -4.56 -22.21 2.19
N SER A 50 -4.05 -22.96 3.17
CA SER A 50 -4.82 -23.39 4.34
C SER A 50 -5.31 -22.22 5.19
N TYR A 51 -4.46 -21.20 5.42
CA TYR A 51 -4.85 -19.99 6.13
C TYR A 51 -5.99 -19.26 5.43
N LEU A 52 -5.94 -19.15 4.10
CA LEU A 52 -6.95 -18.47 3.29
C LEU A 52 -8.29 -19.20 3.22
N ASP A 53 -8.41 -20.42 3.72
CA ASP A 53 -9.70 -21.10 3.86
C ASP A 53 -10.54 -20.52 5.00
N THR A 54 -9.93 -19.86 5.99
CA THR A 54 -10.61 -19.31 7.18
C THR A 54 -10.23 -17.87 7.51
N GLY A 55 -9.09 -17.41 7.05
CA GLY A 55 -8.57 -16.06 7.25
C GLY A 55 -8.56 -15.28 5.94
N THR A 56 -8.27 -13.97 6.02
CA THR A 56 -8.20 -13.09 4.85
C THR A 56 -6.82 -12.44 4.78
N ALA A 57 -6.17 -12.49 3.61
CA ALA A 57 -4.91 -11.82 3.36
C ALA A 57 -4.71 -11.49 1.88
N TRP A 58 -3.87 -10.51 1.60
CA TRP A 58 -3.15 -10.38 0.35
C TRP A 58 -2.04 -11.42 0.33
N VAL A 59 -1.59 -11.86 -0.86
CA VAL A 59 -0.47 -12.79 -1.01
C VAL A 59 0.60 -12.16 -1.88
N ARG A 60 1.83 -11.99 -1.35
CA ARG A 60 2.96 -11.63 -2.18
C ARG A 60 3.50 -12.89 -2.84
N ILE A 61 3.38 -12.95 -4.16
CA ILE A 61 3.85 -14.07 -4.98
C ILE A 61 5.33 -13.93 -5.33
N ASN A 62 5.93 -14.97 -5.88
CA ASN A 62 7.27 -14.91 -6.46
C ASN A 62 7.20 -14.40 -7.91
N ALA A 63 8.10 -13.49 -8.28
CA ALA A 63 8.14 -12.95 -9.63
C ALA A 63 8.56 -13.98 -10.70
N ASP A 64 9.36 -14.97 -10.32
CA ASP A 64 9.91 -16.00 -11.19
C ASP A 64 9.06 -17.29 -11.25
N THR A 65 8.13 -17.48 -10.31
CA THR A 65 7.23 -18.65 -10.27
C THR A 65 5.76 -18.25 -9.99
N PRO A 66 5.19 -17.27 -10.70
CA PRO A 66 3.85 -16.77 -10.40
C PRO A 66 2.77 -17.85 -10.59
N ALA A 67 2.96 -18.75 -11.56
CA ALA A 67 2.01 -19.81 -11.85
C ALA A 67 1.84 -20.79 -10.69
N ASP A 68 2.94 -21.20 -10.04
CA ASP A 68 2.91 -22.11 -8.91
C ASP A 68 2.19 -21.50 -7.71
N ASP A 69 2.47 -20.22 -7.43
CA ASP A 69 1.88 -19.51 -6.30
C ASP A 69 0.37 -19.31 -6.52
N LEU A 70 -0.01 -18.81 -7.70
CA LEU A 70 -1.41 -18.59 -8.05
C LEU A 70 -2.22 -19.89 -8.12
N ALA A 71 -1.63 -20.99 -8.58
CA ALA A 71 -2.29 -22.30 -8.54
C ALA A 71 -2.66 -22.72 -7.12
N ALA A 72 -1.87 -22.33 -6.11
CA ALA A 72 -2.15 -22.66 -4.72
C ALA A 72 -3.23 -21.77 -4.09
N VAL A 73 -3.28 -20.46 -4.45
CA VAL A 73 -4.03 -19.47 -3.68
C VAL A 73 -5.19 -18.81 -4.43
N ALA A 74 -5.23 -18.81 -5.77
CA ALA A 74 -6.17 -18.00 -6.55
C ALA A 74 -7.66 -18.34 -6.33
N ASP A 75 -7.96 -19.56 -5.94
CA ASP A 75 -9.35 -20.01 -5.68
C ASP A 75 -9.72 -20.05 -4.19
N ARG A 76 -8.84 -19.53 -3.31
CA ARG A 76 -9.13 -19.54 -1.88
C ARG A 76 -10.06 -18.39 -1.50
N PRO A 77 -11.08 -18.64 -0.67
CA PRO A 77 -12.11 -17.66 -0.33
C PRO A 77 -11.56 -16.42 0.40
N GLY A 78 -10.47 -16.57 1.14
CA GLY A 78 -9.83 -15.49 1.89
C GLY A 78 -8.79 -14.68 1.12
N LEU A 79 -8.60 -14.95 -0.18
CA LEU A 79 -7.66 -14.15 -0.99
C LEU A 79 -8.21 -12.75 -1.24
N ALA A 80 -7.67 -11.75 -0.54
CA ALA A 80 -8.05 -10.35 -0.69
C ALA A 80 -7.45 -9.68 -1.94
N GLY A 81 -6.33 -10.17 -2.40
CA GLY A 81 -5.61 -9.68 -3.57
C GLY A 81 -4.19 -10.25 -3.65
N VAL A 82 -3.48 -9.89 -4.70
CA VAL A 82 -2.10 -10.34 -4.95
C VAL A 82 -1.16 -9.15 -4.94
N VAL A 83 -0.03 -9.28 -4.24
CA VAL A 83 1.10 -8.35 -4.33
C VAL A 83 2.09 -8.94 -5.33
N VAL A 84 2.31 -8.22 -6.43
CA VAL A 84 3.25 -8.62 -7.47
C VAL A 84 4.56 -7.88 -7.25
N PRO A 85 5.63 -8.55 -6.79
CA PRO A 85 6.94 -7.95 -6.59
C PRO A 85 7.60 -7.69 -7.95
N LYS A 86 8.59 -6.81 -7.98
CA LYS A 86 9.38 -6.48 -9.20
C LYS A 86 8.47 -6.20 -10.40
N ALA A 87 7.37 -5.48 -10.15
CA ALA A 87 6.28 -5.32 -11.11
C ALA A 87 6.76 -4.69 -12.42
N GLU A 88 6.49 -5.40 -13.51
CA GLU A 88 6.72 -4.98 -14.89
C GLU A 88 5.50 -5.34 -15.73
N PRO A 89 5.22 -4.66 -16.86
CA PRO A 89 4.04 -4.95 -17.68
C PRO A 89 3.93 -6.41 -18.14
N ALA A 90 5.05 -7.06 -18.46
CA ALA A 90 5.08 -8.45 -18.88
C ALA A 90 4.63 -9.41 -17.76
N LEU A 91 5.15 -9.23 -16.53
CA LEU A 91 4.76 -10.03 -15.37
C LEU A 91 3.29 -9.79 -15.00
N LEU A 92 2.83 -8.53 -15.03
CA LEU A 92 1.43 -8.21 -14.75
C LEU A 92 0.48 -8.82 -15.79
N SER A 93 0.87 -8.85 -17.07
CA SER A 93 0.11 -9.53 -18.11
C SER A 93 0.06 -11.05 -17.88
N GLU A 94 1.16 -11.67 -17.46
CA GLU A 94 1.19 -13.10 -17.12
C GLU A 94 0.27 -13.39 -15.93
N VAL A 95 0.34 -12.58 -14.88
CA VAL A 95 -0.54 -12.69 -13.69
C VAL A 95 -2.01 -12.54 -14.08
N ASP A 96 -2.35 -11.60 -14.97
CA ASP A 96 -3.72 -11.42 -15.46
C ASP A 96 -4.23 -12.66 -16.20
N VAL A 97 -3.41 -13.27 -17.07
CA VAL A 97 -3.74 -14.52 -17.75
C VAL A 97 -3.93 -15.67 -16.77
N LEU A 98 -3.04 -15.82 -15.79
CA LEU A 98 -3.13 -16.88 -14.76
C LEU A 98 -4.36 -16.74 -13.87
N LEU A 99 -4.75 -15.51 -13.54
CA LEU A 99 -5.95 -15.24 -12.76
C LEU A 99 -7.24 -15.45 -13.57
N GLY A 100 -7.20 -15.34 -14.91
CA GLY A 100 -8.33 -15.59 -15.79
C GLY A 100 -9.56 -14.73 -15.45
N SER A 101 -10.73 -15.35 -15.26
CA SER A 101 -11.99 -14.64 -14.95
C SER A 101 -12.15 -14.23 -13.48
N ARG A 102 -11.21 -14.58 -12.61
CA ARG A 102 -11.26 -14.25 -11.17
C ARG A 102 -11.09 -12.75 -10.95
N ARG A 103 -11.87 -12.17 -10.04
CA ARG A 103 -11.81 -10.74 -9.71
C ARG A 103 -10.83 -10.48 -8.56
N VAL A 104 -9.58 -10.83 -8.75
CA VAL A 104 -8.52 -10.64 -7.75
C VAL A 104 -7.77 -9.35 -8.06
N PRO A 105 -7.78 -8.35 -7.15
CA PRO A 105 -7.04 -7.11 -7.34
C PRO A 105 -5.53 -7.31 -7.16
N VAL A 106 -4.75 -6.44 -7.81
CA VAL A 106 -3.29 -6.46 -7.77
C VAL A 106 -2.75 -5.19 -7.11
N LEU A 107 -1.83 -5.37 -6.16
CA LEU A 107 -0.91 -4.35 -5.69
C LEU A 107 0.42 -4.57 -6.41
N ALA A 108 0.80 -3.66 -7.30
CA ALA A 108 2.04 -3.75 -8.06
C ALA A 108 3.19 -3.08 -7.28
N LEU A 109 4.20 -3.86 -6.87
CA LEU A 109 5.33 -3.37 -6.09
C LEU A 109 6.47 -2.94 -7.02
N LEU A 110 6.75 -1.64 -7.03
CA LEU A 110 7.81 -1.01 -7.80
C LEU A 110 9.10 -1.01 -6.96
N GLU A 111 10.04 -1.84 -7.32
CA GLU A 111 11.27 -2.06 -6.57
C GLU A 111 12.48 -2.34 -7.47
N THR A 112 12.31 -2.14 -8.79
CA THR A 112 13.38 -2.24 -9.79
C THR A 112 13.44 -1.00 -10.67
N ALA A 113 14.62 -0.65 -11.17
CA ALA A 113 14.81 0.43 -12.15
C ALA A 113 13.98 0.20 -13.42
N ARG A 114 13.81 -1.05 -13.80
CA ARG A 114 13.04 -1.46 -14.97
C ARG A 114 11.55 -1.25 -14.76
N GLY A 115 11.01 -1.62 -13.59
CA GLY A 115 9.63 -1.31 -13.20
C GLY A 115 9.37 0.21 -13.20
N LEU A 116 10.30 1.01 -12.64
CA LEU A 116 10.20 2.47 -12.67
C LEU A 116 10.25 3.05 -14.08
N ARG A 117 11.07 2.50 -14.97
CA ARG A 117 11.09 2.90 -16.39
C ARG A 117 9.73 2.70 -17.06
N HIS A 118 8.97 1.71 -16.66
CA HIS A 118 7.66 1.36 -17.22
C HIS A 118 6.49 1.75 -16.30
N LEU A 119 6.73 2.65 -15.33
CA LEU A 119 5.81 3.05 -14.28
C LEU A 119 4.36 3.30 -14.76
N HIS A 120 4.17 4.07 -15.85
CA HIS A 120 2.83 4.36 -16.36
C HIS A 120 2.13 3.11 -16.90
N ALA A 121 2.84 2.27 -17.64
CA ALA A 121 2.29 1.02 -18.16
C ALA A 121 1.97 0.02 -17.03
N VAL A 122 2.76 0.01 -15.94
CA VAL A 122 2.47 -0.76 -14.72
C VAL A 122 1.20 -0.24 -14.05
N ALA A 123 1.05 1.09 -13.90
CA ALA A 123 -0.13 1.69 -13.29
C ALA A 123 -1.42 1.43 -14.09
N GLU A 124 -1.32 1.37 -15.40
CA GLU A 124 -2.45 1.13 -16.32
C GLU A 124 -2.72 -0.36 -16.59
N SER A 125 -1.93 -1.27 -16.02
CA SER A 125 -2.09 -2.71 -16.22
C SER A 125 -3.40 -3.21 -15.62
N PRO A 126 -4.04 -4.22 -16.24
CA PRO A 126 -5.27 -4.82 -15.72
C PRO A 126 -5.13 -5.25 -14.25
N ARG A 127 -6.22 -5.15 -13.49
CA ARG A 127 -6.33 -5.51 -12.06
C ARG A 127 -5.47 -4.70 -11.10
N VAL A 128 -4.55 -3.86 -11.56
CA VAL A 128 -3.79 -2.99 -10.66
C VAL A 128 -4.76 -1.99 -10.04
N VAL A 129 -4.87 -2.03 -8.72
CA VAL A 129 -5.71 -1.11 -7.94
C VAL A 129 -4.86 -0.16 -7.11
N ARG A 130 -3.59 -0.51 -6.90
CA ARG A 130 -2.69 0.26 -6.05
C ARG A 130 -1.22 -0.02 -6.42
N LEU A 131 -0.37 1.00 -6.36
CA LEU A 131 1.07 0.84 -6.45
C LEU A 131 1.68 0.74 -5.05
N GLY A 132 2.75 -0.04 -4.91
CA GLY A 132 3.63 -0.05 -3.73
C GLY A 132 5.05 0.34 -4.13
N LEU A 133 5.85 0.76 -3.16
CA LEU A 133 7.24 1.13 -3.40
C LEU A 133 8.18 0.32 -2.50
N GLY A 134 9.12 -0.43 -3.11
CA GLY A 134 10.17 -1.20 -2.42
C GLY A 134 11.50 -0.45 -2.45
N GLU A 135 11.71 0.50 -1.50
CA GLU A 135 12.87 1.38 -1.49
C GLU A 135 14.19 0.69 -1.16
N ALA A 136 14.15 -0.42 -0.42
CA ALA A 136 15.36 -1.16 -0.07
C ALA A 136 16.04 -1.74 -1.32
N ASP A 137 15.25 -2.41 -2.17
CA ASP A 137 15.74 -3.02 -3.41
C ASP A 137 16.15 -1.96 -4.42
N LEU A 138 15.36 -0.89 -4.56
CA LEU A 138 15.71 0.25 -5.40
C LEU A 138 17.01 0.92 -4.97
N ALA A 139 17.20 1.15 -3.68
CA ALA A 139 18.44 1.74 -3.18
C ALA A 139 19.63 0.84 -3.50
N GLY A 140 19.48 -0.48 -3.36
CA GLY A 140 20.52 -1.44 -3.72
C GLY A 140 20.83 -1.43 -5.22
N GLU A 141 19.81 -1.53 -6.08
CA GLU A 141 19.98 -1.57 -7.54
C GLU A 141 20.56 -0.26 -8.10
N LEU A 142 20.06 0.88 -7.61
CA LEU A 142 20.47 2.21 -8.06
C LEU A 142 21.72 2.75 -7.35
N ASN A 143 22.30 1.99 -6.43
CA ASN A 143 23.43 2.40 -5.58
C ASN A 143 23.15 3.71 -4.80
N LEU A 144 21.91 3.92 -4.37
CA LEU A 144 21.54 5.07 -3.56
C LEU A 144 21.98 4.85 -2.10
N ARG A 145 22.29 5.95 -1.44
CA ARG A 145 22.56 6.00 0.01
C ARG A 145 21.63 7.03 0.66
N PRO A 146 20.37 6.66 0.90
CA PRO A 146 19.40 7.61 1.42
C PRO A 146 19.81 8.19 2.77
N GLY A 147 19.82 9.53 2.85
CA GLY A 147 20.00 10.27 4.09
C GLY A 147 18.79 10.12 5.03
N PRO A 148 18.81 10.78 6.21
CA PRO A 148 17.72 10.72 7.18
C PRO A 148 16.36 11.11 6.58
N ASP A 149 16.30 12.15 5.74
CA ASP A 149 15.08 12.62 5.11
C ASP A 149 14.75 11.91 3.79
N ARG A 150 15.62 10.98 3.36
CA ARG A 150 15.45 10.17 2.15
C ARG A 150 15.19 10.99 0.89
N GLU A 151 15.83 12.16 0.77
CA GLU A 151 15.62 13.10 -0.34
C GLU A 151 15.98 12.49 -1.69
N GLU A 152 16.93 11.57 -1.71
CA GLU A 152 17.36 10.83 -2.91
C GLU A 152 16.21 10.02 -3.54
N LEU A 153 15.20 9.66 -2.74
CA LEU A 153 14.03 8.89 -3.16
C LEU A 153 12.80 9.75 -3.50
N TRP A 154 12.81 11.05 -3.18
CA TRP A 154 11.66 11.93 -3.42
C TRP A 154 11.20 11.99 -4.88
N PRO A 155 12.11 12.09 -5.88
CA PRO A 155 11.68 12.06 -7.28
C PRO A 155 10.91 10.78 -7.65
N ILE A 156 11.35 9.63 -7.14
CA ILE A 156 10.71 8.34 -7.36
C ILE A 156 9.34 8.31 -6.69
N ARG A 157 9.25 8.73 -5.42
CA ARG A 157 7.98 8.82 -4.68
C ARG A 157 6.96 9.71 -5.39
N SER A 158 7.40 10.89 -5.83
CA SER A 158 6.54 11.83 -6.57
C SER A 158 6.04 11.22 -7.88
N ALA A 159 6.90 10.55 -8.64
CA ALA A 159 6.52 9.87 -9.87
C ALA A 159 5.44 8.80 -9.63
N VAL A 160 5.60 7.98 -8.58
CA VAL A 160 4.63 6.93 -8.21
C VAL A 160 3.27 7.52 -7.81
N VAL A 161 3.27 8.62 -7.05
CA VAL A 161 2.02 9.31 -6.67
C VAL A 161 1.31 9.87 -7.90
N VAL A 162 2.05 10.53 -8.81
CA VAL A 162 1.49 11.09 -10.05
C VAL A 162 0.93 9.98 -10.94
N ALA A 163 1.66 8.87 -11.13
CA ALA A 163 1.20 7.75 -11.93
C ALA A 163 -0.06 7.09 -11.33
N SER A 164 -0.11 6.90 -10.00
CA SER A 164 -1.30 6.38 -9.32
C SER A 164 -2.52 7.27 -9.56
N ALA A 165 -2.36 8.58 -9.40
CA ALA A 165 -3.46 9.54 -9.60
C ALA A 165 -3.90 9.60 -11.07
N ALA A 166 -2.96 9.59 -12.02
CA ALA A 166 -3.25 9.64 -13.46
C ALA A 166 -4.02 8.40 -13.95
N ALA A 167 -3.70 7.22 -13.40
CA ALA A 167 -4.39 5.97 -13.71
C ALA A 167 -5.68 5.74 -12.89
N GLY A 168 -6.07 6.69 -12.01
CA GLY A 168 -7.26 6.55 -11.17
C GLY A 168 -7.14 5.49 -10.08
N LEU A 169 -5.92 5.11 -9.70
CA LEU A 169 -5.66 4.12 -8.65
C LEU A 169 -5.83 4.72 -7.26
N LEU A 170 -5.94 3.84 -6.26
CA LEU A 170 -5.82 4.25 -4.87
C LEU A 170 -4.42 4.87 -4.61
N PRO A 171 -4.30 5.83 -3.67
CA PRO A 171 -3.01 6.39 -3.29
C PRO A 171 -2.02 5.29 -2.90
N PRO A 172 -0.72 5.43 -3.27
CA PRO A 172 0.24 4.34 -3.16
C PRO A 172 0.54 3.92 -1.71
N VAL A 173 1.12 2.71 -1.59
CA VAL A 173 1.60 2.14 -0.33
C VAL A 173 3.09 2.44 -0.18
N GLY A 174 3.45 3.05 0.93
CA GLY A 174 4.84 3.35 1.28
C GLY A 174 5.65 2.10 1.67
N PRO A 175 6.99 2.22 1.61
CA PRO A 175 7.91 1.12 1.84
C PRO A 175 7.98 0.68 3.30
N VAL A 176 8.53 -0.51 3.54
CA VAL A 176 8.87 -1.00 4.88
C VAL A 176 9.85 -0.07 5.60
N HIS A 177 9.77 -0.07 6.92
CA HIS A 177 10.77 0.54 7.79
C HIS A 177 11.65 -0.55 8.42
N THR A 178 12.90 -0.62 8.00
CA THR A 178 13.80 -1.72 8.38
C THR A 178 14.40 -1.58 9.78
N ALA A 179 14.46 -0.36 10.33
CA ALA A 179 14.89 -0.13 11.71
C ALA A 179 13.74 -0.45 12.68
N VAL A 180 13.45 -1.73 12.87
CA VAL A 180 12.25 -2.26 13.54
C VAL A 180 11.98 -1.72 14.95
N ARG A 181 13.01 -1.23 15.65
CA ARG A 181 12.90 -0.68 17.01
C ARG A 181 12.81 0.82 17.06
N ASP A 182 13.08 1.51 15.95
CA ASP A 182 13.06 2.98 15.88
C ASP A 182 11.68 3.47 15.45
N LEU A 183 10.77 3.52 16.42
CA LEU A 183 9.40 3.99 16.16
C LEU A 183 9.35 5.51 15.95
N SER A 184 10.31 6.26 16.46
CA SER A 184 10.39 7.71 16.25
C SER A 184 10.74 8.04 14.79
N ASP A 185 11.73 7.34 14.21
CA ASP A 185 12.04 7.50 12.78
C ASP A 185 10.92 6.92 11.89
N LEU A 186 10.25 5.84 12.33
CA LEU A 186 9.07 5.33 11.64
C LEU A 186 7.97 6.38 11.55
N GLU A 187 7.64 7.06 12.66
CA GLU A 187 6.63 8.11 12.71
C GLU A 187 7.00 9.26 11.77
N ARG A 188 8.18 9.84 11.95
CA ARG A 188 8.70 10.93 11.14
C ARG A 188 8.69 10.62 9.64
N THR A 189 9.17 9.43 9.26
CA THR A 189 9.20 9.01 7.85
C THR A 189 7.82 8.65 7.30
N THR A 190 6.86 8.25 8.14
CA THR A 190 5.47 8.02 7.74
C THR A 190 4.73 9.34 7.52
N GLU A 191 4.96 10.34 8.36
CA GLU A 191 4.45 11.72 8.15
C GLU A 191 4.98 12.31 6.84
N LEU A 192 6.26 12.08 6.52
CA LEU A 192 6.83 12.49 5.26
C LEU A 192 6.10 11.84 4.08
N LEU A 193 5.84 10.53 4.13
CA LEU A 193 5.06 9.82 3.11
C LEU A 193 3.63 10.37 2.99
N LEU A 194 2.96 10.65 4.11
CA LEU A 194 1.62 11.28 4.12
C LEU A 194 1.62 12.62 3.38
N ARG A 195 2.60 13.49 3.66
CA ARG A 195 2.77 14.79 2.98
C ARG A 195 3.07 14.64 1.49
N GLN A 196 3.75 13.56 1.10
CA GLN A 196 4.08 13.23 -0.29
C GLN A 196 2.94 12.58 -1.06
N GLY A 197 1.79 12.28 -0.44
CA GLY A 197 0.62 11.73 -1.11
C GLY A 197 0.39 10.24 -0.91
N PHE A 198 1.20 9.54 -0.11
CA PHE A 198 0.92 8.16 0.28
C PHE A 198 -0.21 8.10 1.32
N ARG A 199 -0.95 7.00 1.36
CA ARG A 199 -2.06 6.80 2.31
C ARG A 199 -2.02 5.45 3.00
N ALA A 200 -0.93 4.72 2.85
CA ALA A 200 -0.64 3.49 3.56
C ALA A 200 0.85 3.24 3.63
N ARG A 201 1.24 2.31 4.50
CA ARG A 201 2.61 1.83 4.60
C ARG A 201 2.65 0.34 4.92
N THR A 202 3.65 -0.35 4.38
CA THR A 202 3.94 -1.74 4.77
C THR A 202 4.70 -1.79 6.08
N ALA A 203 4.40 -2.80 6.90
CA ALA A 203 5.05 -3.11 8.17
C ALA A 203 5.64 -4.52 8.14
N ILE A 204 6.75 -4.72 8.82
CA ILE A 204 7.41 -6.04 8.98
C ILE A 204 7.34 -6.56 10.42
N THR A 205 6.83 -5.74 11.35
CA THR A 205 6.56 -6.16 12.73
C THR A 205 5.25 -5.57 13.23
N PRO A 206 4.51 -6.27 14.11
CA PRO A 206 3.28 -5.73 14.68
C PRO A 206 3.46 -4.45 15.48
N THR A 207 4.65 -4.22 16.06
CA THR A 207 4.95 -3.03 16.85
C THR A 207 4.90 -1.73 16.04
N GLN A 208 5.06 -1.81 14.71
CA GLN A 208 5.00 -0.67 13.81
C GLN A 208 3.57 -0.20 13.51
N LEU A 209 2.57 -1.07 13.71
CA LEU A 209 1.20 -0.85 13.22
C LEU A 209 0.51 0.34 13.88
N ALA A 210 0.63 0.47 15.20
CA ALA A 210 -0.02 1.58 15.93
C ALA A 210 0.47 2.94 15.41
N THR A 211 1.77 3.11 15.20
CA THR A 211 2.37 4.34 14.67
C THR A 211 1.90 4.61 13.24
N ILE A 212 1.94 3.60 12.35
CA ILE A 212 1.50 3.75 10.97
C ILE A 212 0.02 4.15 10.90
N ASN A 213 -0.84 3.42 11.64
CA ASN A 213 -2.27 3.69 11.66
C ASN A 213 -2.58 5.10 12.21
N ALA A 214 -1.88 5.52 13.27
CA ALA A 214 -2.06 6.86 13.85
C ALA A 214 -1.75 7.97 12.83
N VAL A 215 -0.60 7.90 12.15
CA VAL A 215 -0.19 8.92 11.18
C VAL A 215 -1.15 9.03 9.99
N PHE A 216 -1.67 7.91 9.48
CA PHE A 216 -2.61 7.94 8.35
C PHE A 216 -4.07 8.19 8.76
N THR A 217 -4.36 8.29 10.06
CA THR A 217 -5.69 8.63 10.57
C THR A 217 -5.82 10.15 10.71
N PRO A 218 -6.81 10.79 10.07
CA PRO A 218 -7.04 12.22 10.28
C PRO A 218 -7.41 12.52 11.73
N SER A 219 -6.84 13.59 12.28
CA SER A 219 -7.22 14.09 13.60
C SER A 219 -8.64 14.66 13.60
N ALA A 220 -9.26 14.78 14.78
CA ALA A 220 -10.57 15.41 14.91
C ALA A 220 -10.55 16.87 14.41
N GLU A 221 -9.45 17.59 14.62
CA GLU A 221 -9.27 18.96 14.14
C GLU A 221 -9.21 19.03 12.61
N GLU A 222 -8.46 18.13 11.95
CA GLU A 222 -8.42 18.04 10.49
C GLU A 222 -9.79 17.72 9.90
N VAL A 223 -10.56 16.82 10.53
CA VAL A 223 -11.91 16.46 10.11
C VAL A 223 -12.86 17.65 10.23
N GLU A 224 -12.87 18.40 11.36
CA GLU A 224 -13.70 19.58 11.53
C GLU A 224 -13.32 20.69 10.52
N LYS A 225 -12.03 20.93 10.32
CA LYS A 225 -11.57 21.88 9.32
C LYS A 225 -12.00 21.47 7.91
N ALA A 226 -11.92 20.18 7.58
CA ALA A 226 -12.37 19.67 6.29
C ALA A 226 -13.88 19.85 6.08
N ARG A 227 -14.71 19.58 7.12
CA ARG A 227 -16.16 19.84 7.08
C ARG A 227 -16.47 21.31 6.84
N ALA A 228 -15.82 22.20 7.58
CA ALA A 228 -15.97 23.63 7.41
C ALA A 228 -15.61 24.09 5.99
N THR A 229 -14.49 23.57 5.45
CA THR A 229 -14.03 23.88 4.08
C THR A 229 -15.05 23.45 3.02
N VAL A 230 -15.61 22.23 3.14
CA VAL A 230 -16.63 21.73 2.20
C VAL A 230 -17.91 22.57 2.31
N ALA A 231 -18.33 22.95 3.52
CA ALA A 231 -19.53 23.76 3.73
C ALA A 231 -19.42 25.17 3.12
N LEU A 232 -18.23 25.78 3.19
CA LEU A 232 -17.98 27.12 2.61
C LEU A 232 -18.28 27.19 1.11
N LEU A 233 -17.87 26.20 0.34
CA LEU A 233 -18.06 26.22 -1.11
C LEU A 233 -19.50 25.82 -1.51
N SER A 234 -20.18 25.02 -0.69
CA SER A 234 -21.56 24.58 -0.93
C SER A 234 -22.56 25.74 -0.89
N SER A 235 -22.21 26.85 -0.24
CA SER A 235 -23.05 28.03 -0.07
C SER A 235 -22.69 29.19 -1.03
N GLY A 236 -21.71 29.05 -1.94
CA GLY A 236 -21.11 30.16 -2.68
C GLY A 236 -20.93 29.96 -4.19
N THR A 237 -20.36 30.97 -4.84
CA THR A 237 -20.19 31.11 -6.30
C THR A 237 -18.86 30.57 -6.85
N GLY A 238 -18.35 29.46 -6.32
CA GLY A 238 -17.15 28.77 -6.86
C GLY A 238 -15.82 29.16 -6.20
N VAL A 239 -15.73 30.27 -5.47
CA VAL A 239 -14.57 30.67 -4.66
C VAL A 239 -15.06 31.31 -3.36
N ALA A 240 -14.44 30.91 -2.24
CA ALA A 240 -14.71 31.46 -0.90
C ALA A 240 -13.37 31.81 -0.20
N VAL A 241 -13.48 32.44 0.97
CA VAL A 241 -12.31 32.70 1.84
C VAL A 241 -12.59 32.07 3.20
N ASP A 242 -11.61 31.30 3.72
CA ASP A 242 -11.73 30.66 5.03
C ASP A 242 -11.48 31.66 6.19
N ALA A 243 -11.62 31.17 7.41
CA ALA A 243 -11.42 31.98 8.61
C ALA A 243 -9.97 32.53 8.76
N ASP A 244 -9.01 31.87 8.11
CA ASP A 244 -7.59 32.27 8.08
C ASP A 244 -7.26 33.25 6.95
N GLY A 245 -8.28 33.67 6.16
CA GLY A 245 -8.09 34.57 5.01
C GLY A 245 -7.53 33.88 3.77
N ARG A 246 -7.59 32.55 3.67
CA ARG A 246 -7.08 31.78 2.53
C ARG A 246 -8.19 31.51 1.53
N MET A 247 -7.82 31.54 0.25
CA MET A 247 -8.75 31.20 -0.84
C MET A 247 -9.11 29.72 -0.78
N VAL A 248 -10.40 29.44 -0.89
CA VAL A 248 -10.99 28.09 -0.97
C VAL A 248 -11.68 27.97 -2.32
N ASP A 249 -11.21 27.04 -3.15
CA ASP A 249 -11.78 26.66 -4.43
C ASP A 249 -12.08 25.15 -4.46
N GLU A 250 -12.49 24.63 -5.61
CA GLU A 250 -12.79 23.18 -5.77
C GLU A 250 -11.55 22.30 -5.55
N ALA A 251 -10.34 22.78 -5.78
CA ALA A 251 -9.12 22.00 -5.50
C ALA A 251 -8.91 21.82 -4.00
N VAL A 252 -9.13 22.88 -3.21
CA VAL A 252 -9.07 22.84 -1.75
C VAL A 252 -10.18 21.93 -1.19
N VAL A 253 -11.40 22.05 -1.73
CA VAL A 253 -12.54 21.19 -1.31
C VAL A 253 -12.31 19.74 -1.66
N ARG A 254 -11.67 19.41 -2.78
CA ARG A 254 -11.29 18.02 -3.12
C ARG A 254 -10.36 17.43 -2.07
N SER A 255 -9.37 18.19 -1.61
CA SER A 255 -8.47 17.78 -0.53
C SER A 255 -9.21 17.57 0.79
N ALA A 256 -10.17 18.45 1.10
CA ALA A 256 -11.01 18.32 2.29
C ALA A 256 -11.91 17.07 2.24
N ARG A 257 -12.53 16.79 1.09
CA ARG A 257 -13.31 15.54 0.89
C ARG A 257 -12.48 14.28 1.07
N GLU A 258 -11.20 14.30 0.67
CA GLU A 258 -10.29 13.17 0.89
C GLU A 258 -10.05 12.91 2.39
N VAL A 259 -9.87 13.97 3.18
CA VAL A 259 -9.76 13.85 4.64
C VAL A 259 -11.03 13.25 5.24
N LEU A 260 -12.21 13.71 4.82
CA LEU A 260 -13.49 13.18 5.31
C LEU A 260 -13.67 11.71 4.94
N ALA A 261 -13.39 11.32 3.70
CA ALA A 261 -13.49 9.94 3.24
C ALA A 261 -12.58 8.99 4.05
N ARG A 262 -11.37 9.44 4.43
CA ARG A 262 -10.50 8.66 5.34
C ARG A 262 -11.10 8.52 6.72
N SER A 263 -11.74 9.56 7.26
CA SER A 263 -12.34 9.52 8.60
C SER A 263 -13.58 8.64 8.67
N GLU A 264 -14.45 8.67 7.65
CA GLU A 264 -15.70 7.89 7.59
C GLU A 264 -15.42 6.39 7.51
N GLY A 265 -14.45 5.98 6.72
CA GLY A 265 -14.04 4.59 6.66
C GLY A 265 -13.52 4.01 7.99
N LEU A 266 -13.27 4.84 9.02
CA LEU A 266 -12.84 4.42 10.36
C LEU A 266 -14.02 4.25 11.33
N GLN A 267 -15.19 4.86 11.05
CA GLN A 267 -16.36 4.82 11.93
C GLN A 267 -17.23 3.56 11.71
N GLU A 268 -17.01 2.83 10.61
CA GLU A 268 -17.75 1.61 10.27
C GLU A 268 -17.13 0.31 10.86
N GLN A 269 -16.17 0.42 11.77
CA GLN A 269 -15.56 -0.68 12.55
C GLN A 269 -16.09 -0.71 13.97
#